data_0873e969c89f49f112510ec48dbeca66
#
_entry.id   0873e969c89f49f112510ec48dbeca66
#
_cell.length_a   1.000
_cell.length_b   1.000
_cell.length_c   1.000
_cell.angle_alpha   90.00
_cell.angle_beta   90.00
_cell.angle_gamma   90.00
#
_symmetry.space_group_name_H-M   'P 1'
#
loop_
_entity.id
_entity.type
_entity.pdbx_description
1 polymer ?
#
loop_
_entity_poly.entity_id
_entity_poly.type
_entity_poly.pdbx_seq_one_letter_code
_entity_poly.pdbx_strand_id
1 'polypeptide(L)'
;MARGADLFVTSPPRWEDGRAFLVLNPRLPAAIRTRILSADFPDAPGRVWLATSGTGGVTKLVALSRAALEASARAVNARLDAGPRDVWLNPLPLFHAGGLGIMVRAALSGARREDAGVWSAETFLRRLGETGATLTSLVPAQVHDLAQSGARPPSGLRAAVVGGGALDEPLRAMMADRGWPLLPSYGLTEAASQVATALPGQTDFAWLPLLPHFEARISPDGILELRGPALLDGWMVFPADGAPDWEDPKREGWLRTGDRVGLRGRELRVLGRADDLVKIRGELVDLAALECALQACVRSGKVALHSRPDERNGATLHVVAESAAAVREAEAAIDGIFPPYARPSEVVHGTIETTALGKTVRHRALP
;
A
#
# COMPACT_ATOMS: atom_id res chain seq x y z
N MET A 1 -22.77 5.61 -20.66
CA MET A 1 -21.37 5.70 -20.24
C MET A 1 -21.04 7.14 -19.88
N ALA A 2 -20.29 7.37 -18.80
CA ALA A 2 -19.79 8.69 -18.41
C ALA A 2 -18.37 8.88 -18.92
N ARG A 3 -17.99 10.09 -19.33
CA ARG A 3 -16.60 10.40 -19.65
C ARG A 3 -15.76 10.55 -18.39
N GLY A 4 -14.51 10.16 -18.43
CA GLY A 4 -13.57 10.33 -17.31
C GLY A 4 -13.48 11.78 -16.81
N ALA A 5 -13.59 12.75 -17.73
CA ALA A 5 -13.62 14.17 -17.39
C ALA A 5 -14.83 14.55 -16.53
N ASP A 6 -16.00 13.93 -16.75
CA ASP A 6 -17.22 14.21 -16.01
C ASP A 6 -17.16 13.64 -14.58
N LEU A 7 -16.37 12.59 -14.38
CA LEU A 7 -16.15 11.95 -13.08
C LEU A 7 -15.02 12.60 -12.28
N PHE A 8 -14.10 13.30 -12.96
CA PHE A 8 -12.92 13.88 -12.34
C PHE A 8 -13.27 14.98 -11.33
N VAL A 9 -12.65 14.89 -10.18
CA VAL A 9 -12.73 15.89 -9.13
C VAL A 9 -11.34 16.20 -8.55
N THR A 10 -11.08 17.46 -8.25
CA THR A 10 -9.86 17.89 -7.55
C THR A 10 -9.96 17.64 -6.05
N SER A 11 -11.20 17.66 -5.53
CA SER A 11 -11.52 17.31 -4.15
C SER A 11 -12.78 16.43 -4.15
N PRO A 12 -12.79 15.32 -3.39
CA PRO A 12 -13.97 14.46 -3.32
C PRO A 12 -15.19 15.24 -2.83
N PRO A 13 -16.39 14.95 -3.39
CA PRO A 13 -17.64 15.46 -2.86
C PRO A 13 -17.87 14.95 -1.43
N ARG A 14 -18.81 15.55 -0.73
CA ARG A 14 -19.22 14.99 0.56
C ARG A 14 -19.67 13.55 0.38
N TRP A 15 -19.35 12.71 1.36
CA TRP A 15 -19.69 11.28 1.24
C TRP A 15 -21.22 11.08 1.10
N GLU A 16 -21.99 11.90 1.77
CA GLU A 16 -23.46 11.85 1.80
C GLU A 16 -24.11 12.17 0.43
N ASP A 17 -23.41 12.88 -0.45
CA ASP A 17 -23.94 13.29 -1.76
C ASP A 17 -24.19 12.12 -2.71
N GLY A 18 -23.64 10.96 -2.46
CA GLY A 18 -23.86 9.74 -3.24
C GLY A 18 -23.27 9.71 -4.65
N ARG A 19 -22.48 10.72 -5.02
CA ARG A 19 -21.95 10.89 -6.38
C ARG A 19 -20.85 9.90 -6.73
N ALA A 20 -20.80 9.49 -8.00
CA ALA A 20 -19.62 8.86 -8.57
C ALA A 20 -18.50 9.91 -8.72
N PHE A 21 -17.25 9.53 -8.50
CA PHE A 21 -16.11 10.41 -8.73
C PHE A 21 -14.80 9.65 -8.95
N LEU A 22 -13.86 10.37 -9.56
CA LEU A 22 -12.49 9.95 -9.83
C LEU A 22 -11.54 10.99 -9.25
N VAL A 23 -10.68 10.59 -8.32
CA VAL A 23 -9.58 11.44 -7.84
C VAL A 23 -8.30 10.98 -8.52
N LEU A 24 -7.79 11.78 -9.45
CA LEU A 24 -6.56 11.45 -10.16
C LEU A 24 -5.33 11.74 -9.29
N ASN A 25 -4.40 10.79 -9.31
CA ASN A 25 -3.07 11.04 -8.78
C ASN A 25 -2.34 12.04 -9.70
N PRO A 26 -1.94 13.23 -9.23
CA PRO A 26 -1.26 14.24 -10.04
C PRO A 26 0.13 13.79 -10.51
N ARG A 27 0.70 12.77 -9.87
CA ARG A 27 2.02 12.18 -10.22
C ARG A 27 1.95 11.18 -11.36
N LEU A 28 0.75 10.81 -11.83
CA LEU A 28 0.64 9.98 -13.04
C LEU A 28 1.21 10.72 -14.26
N PRO A 29 1.85 10.02 -15.20
CA PRO A 29 2.30 10.61 -16.45
C PRO A 29 1.18 11.36 -17.18
N ALA A 30 1.48 12.52 -17.77
CA ALA A 30 0.49 13.37 -18.44
C ALA A 30 -0.31 12.61 -19.50
N ALA A 31 0.36 11.77 -20.30
CA ALA A 31 -0.28 10.94 -21.33
C ALA A 31 -1.34 9.97 -20.72
N ILE A 32 -1.03 9.34 -19.60
CA ILE A 32 -1.98 8.45 -18.91
C ILE A 32 -3.16 9.25 -18.36
N ARG A 33 -2.92 10.42 -17.74
CA ARG A 33 -4.01 11.29 -17.25
C ARG A 33 -4.95 11.70 -18.39
N THR A 34 -4.40 12.11 -19.53
CA THR A 34 -5.20 12.47 -20.71
C THR A 34 -6.05 11.28 -21.18
N ARG A 35 -5.47 10.09 -21.27
CA ARG A 35 -6.20 8.87 -21.67
C ARG A 35 -7.33 8.55 -20.67
N ILE A 36 -7.09 8.66 -19.38
CA ILE A 36 -8.10 8.45 -18.34
C ILE A 36 -9.26 9.44 -18.50
N LEU A 37 -8.96 10.73 -18.68
CA LEU A 37 -9.99 11.77 -18.78
C LEU A 37 -10.80 11.68 -20.07
N SER A 38 -10.25 11.14 -21.15
CA SER A 38 -10.95 10.94 -22.43
C SER A 38 -11.65 9.59 -22.55
N ALA A 39 -11.41 8.66 -21.63
CA ALA A 39 -12.01 7.33 -21.69
C ALA A 39 -13.49 7.33 -21.32
N ASP A 40 -14.25 6.41 -21.92
CA ASP A 40 -15.62 6.11 -21.53
C ASP A 40 -15.64 5.09 -20.40
N PHE A 41 -16.37 5.41 -19.34
CA PHE A 41 -16.50 4.57 -18.16
C PHE A 41 -17.84 3.87 -18.13
N PRO A 42 -17.91 2.63 -17.62
CA PRO A 42 -19.18 1.95 -17.37
C PRO A 42 -20.07 2.82 -16.48
N ASP A 43 -21.31 2.97 -16.88
CA ASP A 43 -22.30 3.73 -16.11
C ASP A 43 -22.63 2.97 -14.83
N ALA A 44 -22.31 3.59 -13.68
CA ALA A 44 -22.67 3.06 -12.38
C ALA A 44 -22.68 4.20 -11.35
N PRO A 45 -23.87 4.54 -10.85
CA PRO A 45 -24.00 5.61 -9.86
C PRO A 45 -23.21 5.26 -8.59
N GLY A 46 -22.55 6.27 -8.03
CA GLY A 46 -21.86 6.15 -6.75
C GLY A 46 -20.51 5.42 -6.77
N ARG A 47 -19.98 5.01 -7.91
CA ARG A 47 -18.64 4.42 -8.00
C ARG A 47 -17.54 5.43 -7.73
N VAL A 48 -16.54 4.99 -6.98
CA VAL A 48 -15.31 5.72 -6.77
C VAL A 48 -14.18 5.02 -7.50
N TRP A 49 -13.41 5.80 -8.27
CA TRP A 49 -12.34 5.29 -9.11
C TRP A 49 -10.99 5.70 -8.55
N LEU A 50 -10.10 4.71 -8.35
CA LEU A 50 -8.75 4.91 -7.84
C LEU A 50 -7.72 4.31 -8.80
N ALA A 51 -6.71 5.11 -9.16
CA ALA A 51 -5.61 4.64 -9.97
C ALA A 51 -4.64 3.80 -9.15
N THR A 52 -4.25 2.65 -9.71
CA THR A 52 -3.18 1.81 -9.19
C THR A 52 -2.12 1.59 -10.28
N SER A 53 -0.85 1.51 -9.89
CA SER A 53 0.20 1.01 -10.77
C SER A 53 0.10 -0.51 -10.75
N GLY A 54 -0.42 -1.09 -11.83
CA GLY A 54 -0.38 -2.54 -12.02
C GLY A 54 1.06 -3.03 -12.17
N THR A 55 1.29 -4.32 -11.85
CA THR A 55 2.53 -5.02 -12.18
C THR A 55 2.78 -4.94 -13.69
N GLY A 56 4.02 -4.68 -14.11
CA GLY A 56 4.36 -4.52 -15.52
C GLY A 56 4.11 -3.11 -16.13
N GLY A 57 3.87 -2.08 -15.32
CA GLY A 57 3.73 -0.69 -15.78
C GLY A 57 2.37 -0.33 -16.42
N VAL A 58 1.42 -1.26 -16.41
CA VAL A 58 0.05 -1.02 -16.88
C VAL A 58 -0.75 -0.30 -15.81
N THR A 59 -1.32 0.85 -16.14
CA THR A 59 -2.20 1.58 -15.22
C THR A 59 -3.57 0.92 -15.17
N LYS A 60 -4.06 0.67 -13.96
CA LYS A 60 -5.43 0.22 -13.72
C LYS A 60 -6.20 1.26 -12.91
N LEU A 61 -7.46 1.45 -13.25
CA LEU A 61 -8.41 2.19 -12.41
C LEU A 61 -9.35 1.21 -11.74
N VAL A 62 -9.21 1.07 -10.46
CA VAL A 62 -10.06 0.23 -9.63
C VAL A 62 -11.38 0.94 -9.38
N ALA A 63 -12.48 0.28 -9.66
CA ALA A 63 -13.83 0.74 -9.41
C ALA A 63 -14.35 0.16 -8.10
N LEU A 64 -14.65 1.00 -7.14
CA LEU A 64 -15.22 0.63 -5.84
C LEU A 64 -16.63 1.17 -5.72
N SER A 65 -17.60 0.32 -5.44
CA SER A 65 -18.94 0.79 -5.09
C SER A 65 -18.92 1.49 -3.72
N ARG A 66 -19.89 2.38 -3.49
CA ARG A 66 -20.09 2.97 -2.16
C ARG A 66 -20.29 1.90 -1.10
N ALA A 67 -21.09 0.87 -1.42
CA ALA A 67 -21.34 -0.24 -0.51
C ALA A 67 -20.04 -0.96 -0.10
N ALA A 68 -19.11 -1.15 -1.04
CA ALA A 68 -17.80 -1.76 -0.75
C ALA A 68 -16.94 -0.88 0.19
N LEU A 69 -16.87 0.41 -0.10
CA LEU A 69 -16.15 1.36 0.74
C LEU A 69 -16.77 1.49 2.14
N GLU A 70 -18.09 1.47 2.24
CA GLU A 70 -18.81 1.50 3.51
C GLU A 70 -18.62 0.20 4.31
N ALA A 71 -18.67 -0.95 3.67
CA ALA A 71 -18.41 -2.24 4.32
C ALA A 71 -17.00 -2.27 4.96
N SER A 72 -15.99 -1.82 4.20
CA SER A 72 -14.63 -1.67 4.71
C SER A 72 -14.55 -0.68 5.88
N ALA A 73 -15.17 0.49 5.73
CA ALA A 73 -15.13 1.54 6.75
C ALA A 73 -15.82 1.10 8.06
N ARG A 74 -16.99 0.45 7.98
CA ARG A 74 -17.71 -0.09 9.15
C ARG A 74 -16.86 -1.12 9.90
N ALA A 75 -16.20 -2.03 9.19
CA ALA A 75 -15.36 -3.05 9.81
C ALA A 75 -14.13 -2.44 10.52
N VAL A 76 -13.52 -1.42 9.93
CA VAL A 76 -12.39 -0.72 10.54
C VAL A 76 -12.85 0.15 11.72
N ASN A 77 -13.97 0.84 11.61
CA ASN A 77 -14.55 1.60 12.71
C ASN A 77 -14.86 0.70 13.90
N ALA A 78 -15.45 -0.47 13.65
CA ALA A 78 -15.68 -1.47 14.72
C ALA A 78 -14.38 -1.99 15.34
N ARG A 79 -13.32 -2.21 14.53
CA ARG A 79 -11.99 -2.62 14.99
C ARG A 79 -11.35 -1.60 15.91
N LEU A 80 -11.55 -0.31 15.63
CA LEU A 80 -10.95 0.80 16.34
C LEU A 80 -11.88 1.40 17.41
N ASP A 81 -13.11 0.89 17.54
CA ASP A 81 -14.16 1.52 18.35
C ASP A 81 -14.31 3.02 18.04
N ALA A 82 -14.35 3.32 16.72
CA ALA A 82 -14.40 4.71 16.26
C ALA A 82 -15.83 5.27 16.30
N GLY A 83 -15.97 6.47 16.87
CA GLY A 83 -17.28 7.10 17.09
C GLY A 83 -17.25 8.64 16.98
N PRO A 84 -18.39 9.30 17.29
CA PRO A 84 -18.55 10.76 17.10
C PRO A 84 -17.60 11.64 17.94
N ARG A 85 -17.00 11.07 18.99
CA ARG A 85 -16.03 11.78 19.84
C ARG A 85 -14.61 11.76 19.27
N ASP A 86 -14.37 10.94 18.24
CA ASP A 86 -13.06 10.83 17.64
C ASP A 86 -12.79 11.95 16.64
N VAL A 87 -11.51 12.19 16.43
CA VAL A 87 -10.99 13.08 15.40
C VAL A 87 -9.98 12.29 14.57
N TRP A 88 -10.32 12.08 13.29
CA TRP A 88 -9.41 11.52 12.30
C TRP A 88 -8.52 12.62 11.70
N LEU A 89 -7.20 12.54 11.89
CA LEU A 89 -6.24 13.32 11.12
C LEU A 89 -5.79 12.53 9.90
N ASN A 90 -6.00 13.09 8.71
CA ASN A 90 -5.66 12.45 7.44
C ASN A 90 -4.37 13.05 6.82
N PRO A 91 -3.22 12.38 6.91
CA PRO A 91 -1.99 12.77 6.23
C PRO A 91 -1.82 12.12 4.85
N LEU A 92 -2.80 11.33 4.40
CA LEU A 92 -2.71 10.54 3.17
C LEU A 92 -3.52 11.16 2.03
N PRO A 93 -3.00 11.13 0.80
CA PRO A 93 -3.74 11.63 -0.35
C PRO A 93 -5.04 10.88 -0.58
N LEU A 94 -6.10 11.62 -0.96
CA LEU A 94 -7.42 11.06 -1.22
C LEU A 94 -7.52 10.23 -2.50
N PHE A 95 -6.54 10.31 -3.39
CA PHE A 95 -6.43 9.43 -4.55
C PHE A 95 -5.81 8.05 -4.23
N HIS A 96 -5.60 7.74 -2.96
CA HIS A 96 -5.22 6.42 -2.46
C HIS A 96 -6.28 5.87 -1.51
N ALA A 97 -6.49 4.56 -1.53
CA ALA A 97 -7.47 3.88 -0.70
C ALA A 97 -7.30 4.16 0.81
N GLY A 98 -6.06 4.40 1.28
CA GLY A 98 -5.78 4.77 2.67
C GLY A 98 -6.40 6.11 3.06
N GLY A 99 -6.15 7.17 2.29
CA GLY A 99 -6.68 8.50 2.55
C GLY A 99 -8.19 8.60 2.32
N LEU A 100 -8.67 8.01 1.21
CA LEU A 100 -10.10 7.90 0.94
C LEU A 100 -10.83 7.13 2.06
N GLY A 101 -10.24 6.04 2.54
CA GLY A 101 -10.79 5.24 3.62
C GLY A 101 -11.00 6.04 4.91
N ILE A 102 -10.09 6.97 5.26
CA ILE A 102 -10.27 7.86 6.41
C ILE A 102 -11.52 8.74 6.22
N MET A 103 -11.72 9.30 5.02
CA MET A 103 -12.90 10.11 4.73
C MET A 103 -14.20 9.34 4.97
N VAL A 104 -14.28 8.11 4.44
CA VAL A 104 -15.48 7.27 4.60
C VAL A 104 -15.68 6.83 6.05
N ARG A 105 -14.61 6.45 6.73
CA ARG A 105 -14.65 6.07 8.17
C ARG A 105 -15.18 7.19 9.03
N ALA A 106 -14.65 8.39 8.85
CA ALA A 106 -15.11 9.57 9.61
C ALA A 106 -16.59 9.87 9.34
N ALA A 107 -17.02 9.89 8.07
CA ALA A 107 -18.40 10.11 7.71
C ALA A 107 -19.37 9.09 8.36
N LEU A 108 -19.01 7.80 8.35
CA LEU A 108 -19.86 6.74 8.90
C LEU A 108 -19.85 6.62 10.43
N SER A 109 -18.77 7.02 11.08
CA SER A 109 -18.69 7.01 12.56
C SER A 109 -19.20 8.28 13.19
N GLY A 110 -19.46 9.33 12.41
CA GLY A 110 -19.77 10.67 12.90
C GLY A 110 -18.55 11.40 13.50
N ALA A 111 -17.35 10.84 13.34
CA ALA A 111 -16.11 11.45 13.79
C ALA A 111 -15.77 12.68 12.92
N ARG A 112 -15.12 13.66 13.53
CA ARG A 112 -14.58 14.81 12.80
C ARG A 112 -13.38 14.39 11.97
N ARG A 113 -13.27 14.83 10.72
CA ARG A 113 -12.09 14.67 9.88
C ARG A 113 -11.35 15.98 9.73
N GLU A 114 -10.03 15.91 9.90
CA GLU A 114 -9.09 16.99 9.67
C GLU A 114 -8.02 16.51 8.67
N ASP A 115 -7.60 17.36 7.75
CA ASP A 115 -6.53 17.05 6.82
C ASP A 115 -5.20 17.64 7.34
N ALA A 116 -4.14 16.84 7.29
CA ALA A 116 -2.83 17.27 7.78
C ALA A 116 -2.10 18.22 6.81
N GLY A 117 -2.57 18.32 5.55
CA GLY A 117 -1.92 19.10 4.50
C GLY A 117 -0.74 18.36 3.86
N VAL A 118 0.21 19.12 3.34
CA VAL A 118 1.44 18.55 2.77
C VAL A 118 2.25 17.87 3.88
N TRP A 119 2.69 16.65 3.61
CA TRP A 119 3.42 15.87 4.60
C TRP A 119 4.76 16.49 4.99
N SER A 120 4.94 16.71 6.26
CA SER A 120 6.21 16.74 6.97
C SER A 120 5.94 16.27 8.40
N ALA A 121 6.94 15.64 9.05
CA ALA A 121 6.79 15.17 10.43
C ALA A 121 6.41 16.34 11.37
N GLU A 122 7.03 17.52 11.19
CA GLU A 122 6.75 18.72 11.97
C GLU A 122 5.29 19.19 11.80
N THR A 123 4.84 19.36 10.54
CA THR A 123 3.46 19.79 10.26
C THR A 123 2.46 18.79 10.81
N PHE A 124 2.70 17.50 10.63
CA PHE A 124 1.83 16.44 11.13
C PHE A 124 1.72 16.45 12.67
N LEU A 125 2.85 16.55 13.38
CA LEU A 125 2.87 16.61 14.85
C LEU A 125 2.15 17.84 15.39
N ARG A 126 2.37 19.00 14.77
CA ARG A 126 1.65 20.23 15.10
C ARG A 126 0.15 20.05 14.92
N ARG A 127 -0.28 19.51 13.77
CA ARG A 127 -1.70 19.26 13.47
C ARG A 127 -2.32 18.23 14.41
N LEU A 128 -1.60 17.16 14.82
CA LEU A 128 -2.06 16.23 15.83
C LEU A 128 -2.44 16.93 17.13
N GLY A 129 -1.59 17.85 17.60
CA GLY A 129 -1.84 18.64 18.81
C GLY A 129 -2.98 19.63 18.66
N GLU A 130 -2.98 20.44 17.59
CA GLU A 130 -3.99 21.48 17.33
C GLU A 130 -5.41 20.91 17.17
N THR A 131 -5.54 19.76 16.50
CA THR A 131 -6.85 19.17 16.22
C THR A 131 -7.38 18.28 17.33
N GLY A 132 -6.51 17.88 18.26
CA GLY A 132 -6.83 16.86 19.25
C GLY A 132 -7.12 15.50 18.62
N ALA A 133 -6.40 15.16 17.54
CA ALA A 133 -6.64 13.93 16.80
C ALA A 133 -6.44 12.69 17.66
N THR A 134 -7.41 11.78 17.58
CA THR A 134 -7.43 10.51 18.34
C THR A 134 -7.07 9.33 17.43
N LEU A 135 -7.29 9.47 16.11
CA LEU A 135 -7.08 8.43 15.12
C LEU A 135 -6.33 8.99 13.91
N THR A 136 -5.45 8.18 13.34
CA THR A 136 -4.78 8.50 12.07
C THR A 136 -4.43 7.23 11.30
N SER A 137 -3.99 7.39 10.05
CA SER A 137 -3.34 6.31 9.28
C SER A 137 -2.07 6.85 8.65
N LEU A 138 -1.03 6.03 8.65
CA LEU A 138 0.31 6.35 8.18
C LEU A 138 0.80 5.29 7.18
N VAL A 139 1.82 5.64 6.42
CA VAL A 139 2.64 4.65 5.68
C VAL A 139 4.00 4.49 6.36
N PRO A 140 4.74 3.38 6.14
CA PRO A 140 6.02 3.13 6.79
C PRO A 140 7.04 4.27 6.64
N ALA A 141 7.10 4.92 5.49
CA ALA A 141 7.98 6.08 5.28
C ALA A 141 7.66 7.24 6.24
N GLN A 142 6.38 7.50 6.50
CA GLN A 142 5.95 8.53 7.45
C GLN A 142 6.30 8.15 8.90
N VAL A 143 6.21 6.86 9.25
CA VAL A 143 6.65 6.36 10.56
C VAL A 143 8.16 6.56 10.73
N HIS A 144 8.94 6.32 9.68
CA HIS A 144 10.38 6.56 9.67
C HIS A 144 10.71 8.05 9.90
N ASP A 145 10.03 8.96 9.20
CA ASP A 145 10.23 10.42 9.38
C ASP A 145 9.91 10.85 10.83
N LEU A 146 8.82 10.31 11.41
CA LEU A 146 8.46 10.55 12.81
C LEU A 146 9.49 9.98 13.77
N ALA A 147 10.07 8.83 13.46
CA ALA A 147 11.14 8.24 14.28
C ALA A 147 12.39 9.11 14.32
N GLN A 148 12.78 9.67 13.17
CA GLN A 148 13.91 10.59 13.06
C GLN A 148 13.69 11.90 13.84
N SER A 149 12.46 12.41 13.89
CA SER A 149 12.14 13.61 14.67
C SER A 149 12.28 13.43 16.19
N GLY A 150 12.34 12.19 16.66
CA GLY A 150 12.38 11.87 18.10
C GLY A 150 11.09 12.13 18.85
N ALA A 151 10.03 12.58 18.20
CA ALA A 151 8.80 13.03 18.84
C ALA A 151 8.00 11.90 19.46
N ARG A 152 7.27 12.24 20.53
CA ARG A 152 6.25 11.40 21.15
C ARG A 152 4.86 11.81 20.66
N PRO A 153 3.90 10.90 20.58
CA PRO A 153 2.54 11.26 20.22
C PRO A 153 1.86 12.05 21.36
N PRO A 154 0.88 12.90 21.07
CA PRO A 154 0.03 13.47 22.10
C PRO A 154 -0.77 12.36 22.81
N SER A 155 -1.07 12.52 24.10
CA SER A 155 -1.74 11.52 24.93
C SER A 155 -3.13 11.13 24.45
N GLY A 156 -3.77 11.97 23.64
CA GLY A 156 -5.09 11.69 23.05
C GLY A 156 -5.07 10.76 21.85
N LEU A 157 -3.92 10.56 21.19
CA LEU A 157 -3.81 9.65 20.05
C LEU A 157 -3.92 8.20 20.53
N ARG A 158 -5.01 7.51 20.16
CA ARG A 158 -5.29 6.14 20.61
C ARG A 158 -5.02 5.05 19.57
N ALA A 159 -4.93 5.42 18.28
CA ALA A 159 -4.53 4.49 17.22
C ALA A 159 -3.94 5.22 16.01
N ALA A 160 -2.85 4.68 15.48
CA ALA A 160 -2.25 5.04 14.21
C ALA A 160 -2.11 3.78 13.35
N VAL A 161 -3.04 3.59 12.41
CA VAL A 161 -3.02 2.44 11.50
C VAL A 161 -1.88 2.61 10.51
N VAL A 162 -1.02 1.59 10.36
CA VAL A 162 0.10 1.62 9.42
C VAL A 162 -0.11 0.61 8.31
N GLY A 163 -0.20 1.09 7.07
CA GLY A 163 -0.43 0.24 5.91
C GLY A 163 0.32 0.72 4.67
N GLY A 164 0.08 0.05 3.54
CA GLY A 164 0.69 0.42 2.26
C GLY A 164 2.10 -0.14 2.03
N GLY A 165 2.73 -0.78 3.01
CA GLY A 165 4.04 -1.43 2.94
C GLY A 165 4.36 -2.19 4.23
N ALA A 166 5.44 -2.96 4.21
CA ALA A 166 5.94 -3.59 5.43
C ALA A 166 6.48 -2.54 6.41
N LEU A 167 6.12 -2.67 7.66
CA LEU A 167 6.69 -1.88 8.75
C LEU A 167 7.81 -2.72 9.40
N ASP A 168 9.02 -2.17 9.38
CA ASP A 168 10.18 -2.82 9.99
C ASP A 168 9.99 -3.00 11.50
N GLU A 169 10.30 -4.20 12.01
CA GLU A 169 10.05 -4.55 13.40
C GLU A 169 10.90 -3.73 14.41
N PRO A 170 12.21 -3.51 14.20
CA PRO A 170 13.01 -2.60 15.03
C PRO A 170 12.43 -1.17 15.08
N LEU A 171 12.01 -0.63 13.92
CA LEU A 171 11.39 0.69 13.85
C LEU A 171 10.07 0.71 14.64
N ARG A 172 9.24 -0.30 14.47
CA ARG A 172 7.97 -0.42 15.20
C ARG A 172 8.20 -0.49 16.72
N ALA A 173 9.14 -1.32 17.18
CA ALA A 173 9.46 -1.48 18.58
C ALA A 173 9.94 -0.14 19.19
N MET A 174 10.86 0.54 18.52
CA MET A 174 11.34 1.85 18.94
C MET A 174 10.21 2.89 19.05
N MET A 175 9.27 2.89 18.11
CA MET A 175 8.12 3.81 18.14
C MET A 175 7.14 3.44 19.27
N ALA A 176 6.95 2.16 19.56
CA ALA A 176 6.14 1.70 20.68
C ALA A 176 6.74 2.15 22.03
N ASP A 177 8.07 2.07 22.21
CA ASP A 177 8.77 2.56 23.40
C ASP A 177 8.60 4.08 23.60
N ARG A 178 8.39 4.81 22.50
CA ARG A 178 8.06 6.24 22.53
C ARG A 178 6.58 6.52 22.76
N GLY A 179 5.75 5.48 22.88
CA GLY A 179 4.32 5.59 23.14
C GLY A 179 3.43 5.74 21.91
N TRP A 180 3.96 5.50 20.68
CA TRP A 180 3.15 5.54 19.47
C TRP A 180 2.23 4.32 19.39
N PRO A 181 0.90 4.50 19.30
CA PRO A 181 -0.07 3.40 19.24
C PRO A 181 -0.19 2.85 17.79
N LEU A 182 0.91 2.33 17.24
CA LEU A 182 0.96 1.84 15.87
C LEU A 182 0.22 0.51 15.74
N LEU A 183 -0.69 0.42 14.76
CA LEU A 183 -1.44 -0.77 14.41
C LEU A 183 -1.11 -1.19 12.97
N PRO A 184 -0.20 -2.14 12.77
CA PRO A 184 0.08 -2.69 11.44
C PRO A 184 -1.18 -3.22 10.76
N SER A 185 -1.31 -2.99 9.46
CA SER A 185 -2.41 -3.48 8.66
C SER A 185 -1.96 -3.95 7.29
N TYR A 186 -2.62 -4.99 6.78
CA TYR A 186 -2.55 -5.42 5.41
C TYR A 186 -3.81 -5.01 4.67
N GLY A 187 -3.64 -4.54 3.44
CA GLY A 187 -4.76 -4.14 2.59
C GLY A 187 -4.32 -3.81 1.16
N LEU A 188 -5.30 -3.69 0.29
CA LEU A 188 -5.11 -3.39 -1.13
C LEU A 188 -6.26 -2.50 -1.62
N THR A 189 -6.04 -1.78 -2.72
CA THR A 189 -7.04 -0.89 -3.31
C THR A 189 -8.29 -1.68 -3.74
N GLU A 190 -8.08 -2.87 -4.28
CA GLU A 190 -9.11 -3.79 -4.76
C GLU A 190 -10.02 -4.32 -3.63
N ALA A 191 -9.62 -4.16 -2.38
CA ALA A 191 -10.39 -4.51 -1.18
C ALA A 191 -10.79 -3.26 -0.38
N ALA A 192 -10.94 -2.13 -1.03
CA ALA A 192 -11.36 -0.84 -0.45
C ALA A 192 -10.52 -0.37 0.75
N SER A 193 -9.31 -0.83 0.92
CA SER A 193 -8.25 -0.50 1.88
C SER A 193 -7.80 -1.69 2.73
N GLN A 194 -8.30 -1.84 3.96
CA GLN A 194 -7.81 -2.81 4.94
C GLN A 194 -8.50 -4.17 4.80
N VAL A 195 -7.71 -5.23 4.87
CA VAL A 195 -8.13 -6.65 4.87
C VAL A 195 -7.89 -7.28 6.23
N ALA A 196 -6.71 -7.04 6.81
CA ALA A 196 -6.34 -7.49 8.14
C ALA A 196 -5.67 -6.33 8.89
N THR A 197 -5.97 -6.19 10.18
CA THR A 197 -5.46 -5.07 10.98
C THR A 197 -5.28 -5.53 12.43
N ALA A 198 -4.15 -5.18 13.01
CA ALA A 198 -3.85 -5.43 14.41
C ALA A 198 -4.95 -4.91 15.35
N LEU A 199 -5.11 -5.56 16.47
CA LEU A 199 -6.00 -5.09 17.54
C LEU A 199 -5.31 -4.00 18.36
N PRO A 200 -6.06 -3.01 18.86
CA PRO A 200 -5.54 -2.15 19.93
C PRO A 200 -5.02 -2.98 21.10
N GLY A 201 -3.79 -2.69 21.54
CA GLY A 201 -3.12 -3.46 22.61
C GLY A 201 -2.47 -4.77 22.17
N GLN A 202 -2.56 -5.18 20.91
CA GLN A 202 -1.81 -6.32 20.39
C GLN A 202 -0.30 -6.05 20.45
N THR A 203 0.49 -7.04 20.86
CA THR A 203 1.95 -6.94 20.97
C THR A 203 2.70 -7.78 19.95
N ASP A 204 2.13 -8.93 19.55
CA ASP A 204 2.65 -9.77 18.46
C ASP A 204 1.92 -9.45 17.15
N PHE A 205 2.65 -8.98 16.16
CA PHE A 205 2.13 -8.58 14.85
C PHE A 205 2.53 -9.51 13.72
N ALA A 206 3.13 -10.67 14.06
CA ALA A 206 3.47 -11.68 13.05
C ALA A 206 2.22 -12.20 12.31
N TRP A 207 1.08 -12.18 13.01
CA TRP A 207 -0.22 -12.56 12.50
C TRP A 207 -1.22 -11.43 12.73
N LEU A 208 -1.87 -10.97 11.67
CA LEU A 208 -2.86 -9.90 11.73
C LEU A 208 -4.27 -10.49 11.65
N PRO A 209 -5.16 -10.15 12.58
CA PRO A 209 -6.55 -10.59 12.52
C PRO A 209 -7.25 -10.05 11.27
N LEU A 210 -7.83 -10.97 10.48
CA LEU A 210 -8.66 -10.64 9.33
C LEU A 210 -9.88 -9.82 9.78
N LEU A 211 -10.24 -8.80 9.02
CA LEU A 211 -11.45 -8.05 9.28
C LEU A 211 -12.68 -8.91 8.98
N PRO A 212 -13.79 -8.75 9.76
CA PRO A 212 -14.89 -9.71 9.78
C PRO A 212 -15.64 -9.84 8.45
N HIS A 213 -15.61 -8.84 7.61
CA HIS A 213 -16.32 -8.80 6.32
C HIS A 213 -15.59 -9.52 5.18
N PHE A 214 -14.42 -10.13 5.43
CA PHE A 214 -13.71 -10.94 4.45
C PHE A 214 -13.68 -12.41 4.82
N GLU A 215 -13.82 -13.25 3.81
CA GLU A 215 -13.36 -14.62 3.77
C GLU A 215 -12.00 -14.65 3.04
N ALA A 216 -11.10 -15.50 3.49
CA ALA A 216 -9.79 -15.67 2.90
C ALA A 216 -9.45 -17.13 2.72
N ARG A 217 -8.82 -17.48 1.62
CA ARG A 217 -8.23 -18.79 1.37
C ARG A 217 -6.92 -18.67 0.63
N ILE A 218 -6.13 -19.73 0.63
CA ILE A 218 -4.89 -19.81 -0.13
C ILE A 218 -5.15 -20.72 -1.33
N SER A 219 -4.82 -20.24 -2.53
CA SER A 219 -4.85 -21.04 -3.75
C SER A 219 -3.77 -22.13 -3.74
N PRO A 220 -3.86 -23.16 -4.61
CA PRO A 220 -2.86 -24.27 -4.63
C PRO A 220 -1.41 -23.80 -4.83
N ASP A 221 -1.19 -22.67 -5.46
CA ASP A 221 0.12 -22.05 -5.68
C ASP A 221 0.49 -20.99 -4.63
N GLY A 222 -0.21 -20.96 -3.49
CA GLY A 222 0.17 -20.18 -2.32
C GLY A 222 -0.29 -18.71 -2.33
N ILE A 223 -1.20 -18.31 -3.22
CA ILE A 223 -1.67 -16.94 -3.35
C ILE A 223 -2.95 -16.72 -2.56
N LEU A 224 -3.04 -15.56 -1.90
CA LEU A 224 -4.24 -15.14 -1.20
C LEU A 224 -5.40 -14.90 -2.17
N GLU A 225 -6.53 -15.52 -1.87
CA GLU A 225 -7.81 -15.21 -2.49
C GLU A 225 -8.78 -14.69 -1.44
N LEU A 226 -9.49 -13.61 -1.78
CA LEU A 226 -10.42 -12.91 -0.90
C LEU A 226 -11.84 -12.93 -1.47
N ARG A 227 -12.82 -13.08 -0.60
CA ARG A 227 -14.25 -12.89 -0.90
C ARG A 227 -14.87 -12.00 0.17
N GLY A 228 -15.73 -11.07 -0.23
CA GLY A 228 -16.41 -10.19 0.71
C GLY A 228 -17.00 -8.95 0.07
N PRO A 229 -17.86 -8.22 0.80
CA PRO A 229 -18.60 -7.07 0.28
C PRO A 229 -17.75 -5.84 0.01
N ALA A 230 -16.49 -5.80 0.46
CA ALA A 230 -15.59 -4.67 0.24
C ALA A 230 -14.67 -4.85 -0.97
N LEU A 231 -14.88 -5.88 -1.79
CA LEU A 231 -14.12 -6.06 -3.03
C LEU A 231 -14.59 -5.09 -4.12
N LEU A 232 -13.65 -4.79 -5.02
CA LEU A 232 -13.91 -3.98 -6.21
C LEU A 232 -15.06 -4.55 -7.05
N ASP A 233 -15.73 -3.68 -7.83
CA ASP A 233 -16.67 -4.12 -8.87
C ASP A 233 -15.91 -4.67 -10.07
N GLY A 234 -14.80 -4.03 -10.43
CA GLY A 234 -13.91 -4.34 -11.54
C GLY A 234 -12.87 -3.26 -11.69
N TRP A 235 -12.12 -3.28 -12.78
CA TRP A 235 -11.16 -2.25 -13.12
C TRP A 235 -11.15 -1.92 -14.59
N MET A 236 -10.77 -0.69 -14.93
CA MET A 236 -10.39 -0.29 -16.28
C MET A 236 -8.89 -0.49 -16.44
N VAL A 237 -8.48 -1.27 -17.42
CA VAL A 237 -7.08 -1.49 -17.77
C VAL A 237 -6.69 -0.52 -18.87
N PHE A 238 -5.59 0.22 -18.69
CA PHE A 238 -5.03 1.14 -19.68
C PHE A 238 -3.73 0.52 -20.22
N PRO A 239 -3.77 -0.30 -21.25
CA PRO A 239 -2.56 -0.88 -21.86
C PRO A 239 -1.70 0.22 -22.47
N ALA A 240 -0.41 -0.05 -22.70
CA ALA A 240 0.50 0.92 -23.36
C ALA A 240 -0.07 1.35 -24.71
N ASP A 241 -0.53 0.38 -25.50
CA ASP A 241 -1.17 0.55 -26.80
C ASP A 241 -2.60 0.00 -26.77
N GLY A 242 -3.51 0.66 -27.48
CA GLY A 242 -4.91 0.23 -27.60
C GLY A 242 -5.88 0.99 -26.70
N ALA A 243 -7.15 0.61 -26.82
CA ALA A 243 -8.24 1.18 -26.03
C ALA A 243 -8.25 0.63 -24.60
N PRO A 244 -8.75 1.42 -23.62
CA PRO A 244 -9.02 0.90 -22.28
C PRO A 244 -10.09 -0.20 -22.31
N ASP A 245 -9.95 -1.20 -21.46
CA ASP A 245 -10.89 -2.30 -21.34
C ASP A 245 -11.36 -2.48 -19.90
N TRP A 246 -12.60 -2.93 -19.75
CA TRP A 246 -13.21 -3.22 -18.46
C TRP A 246 -13.13 -4.71 -18.15
N GLU A 247 -12.62 -5.03 -16.98
CA GLU A 247 -12.50 -6.39 -16.49
C GLU A 247 -13.07 -6.53 -15.08
N ASP A 248 -13.79 -7.61 -14.81
CA ASP A 248 -14.03 -8.11 -13.47
C ASP A 248 -13.03 -9.24 -13.17
N PRO A 249 -12.03 -8.99 -12.30
CA PRO A 249 -11.00 -10.00 -12.01
C PRO A 249 -11.48 -11.12 -11.10
N LYS A 250 -12.67 -11.01 -10.53
CA LYS A 250 -13.22 -12.03 -9.63
C LYS A 250 -13.66 -13.27 -10.40
N ARG A 251 -13.39 -14.43 -9.83
CA ARG A 251 -13.92 -15.71 -10.29
C ARG A 251 -14.77 -16.31 -9.18
N GLU A 252 -16.05 -16.57 -9.47
CA GLU A 252 -17.02 -17.07 -8.48
C GLU A 252 -17.05 -16.24 -7.18
N GLY A 253 -16.89 -14.92 -7.32
CA GLY A 253 -16.85 -13.95 -6.21
C GLY A 253 -15.52 -13.89 -5.45
N TRP A 254 -14.50 -14.67 -5.83
CA TRP A 254 -13.16 -14.63 -5.25
C TRP A 254 -12.25 -13.75 -6.08
N LEU A 255 -11.61 -12.81 -5.40
CA LEU A 255 -10.50 -12.02 -5.96
C LEU A 255 -9.18 -12.71 -5.63
N ARG A 256 -8.46 -13.15 -6.66
CA ARG A 256 -7.09 -13.59 -6.52
C ARG A 256 -6.19 -12.35 -6.45
N THR A 257 -5.45 -12.21 -5.35
CA THR A 257 -4.48 -11.13 -5.16
C THR A 257 -3.14 -11.49 -5.82
N GLY A 258 -2.15 -10.60 -5.74
CA GLY A 258 -0.77 -10.93 -6.08
C GLY A 258 0.07 -11.30 -4.86
N ASP A 259 -0.55 -11.48 -3.69
CA ASP A 259 0.18 -11.61 -2.42
C ASP A 259 0.21 -13.06 -1.93
N ARG A 260 1.37 -13.50 -1.46
CA ARG A 260 1.57 -14.77 -0.77
C ARG A 260 1.38 -14.55 0.72
N VAL A 261 0.61 -15.44 1.35
CA VAL A 261 0.30 -15.34 2.77
C VAL A 261 0.30 -16.69 3.47
N GLY A 262 0.50 -16.67 4.78
CA GLY A 262 0.07 -17.75 5.68
C GLY A 262 -1.33 -17.42 6.22
N LEU A 263 -2.17 -18.44 6.41
CA LEU A 263 -3.45 -18.33 7.11
C LEU A 263 -3.47 -19.27 8.30
N ARG A 264 -3.96 -18.77 9.45
CA ARG A 264 -4.16 -19.54 10.67
C ARG A 264 -5.53 -19.15 11.25
N GLY A 265 -6.56 -19.94 10.94
CA GLY A 265 -7.95 -19.54 11.25
C GLY A 265 -8.32 -18.23 10.57
N ARG A 266 -8.61 -17.20 11.38
CA ARG A 266 -8.89 -15.86 10.88
C ARG A 266 -7.70 -14.88 11.04
N GLU A 267 -6.50 -15.39 11.06
CA GLU A 267 -5.28 -14.58 11.11
C GLU A 267 -4.45 -14.75 9.84
N LEU A 268 -3.89 -13.67 9.35
CA LEU A 268 -3.13 -13.59 8.12
C LEU A 268 -1.71 -13.11 8.41
N ARG A 269 -0.73 -13.76 7.81
CA ARG A 269 0.67 -13.33 7.76
C ARG A 269 1.08 -13.08 6.32
N VAL A 270 1.49 -11.88 5.99
CA VAL A 270 2.02 -11.55 4.66
C VAL A 270 3.42 -12.14 4.53
N LEU A 271 3.65 -12.91 3.46
CA LEU A 271 4.93 -13.53 3.13
C LEU A 271 5.66 -12.80 2.00
N GLY A 272 4.96 -11.99 1.21
CA GLY A 272 5.50 -11.26 0.07
C GLY A 272 4.58 -11.31 -1.14
N ARG A 273 5.08 -10.85 -2.28
CA ARG A 273 4.32 -10.87 -3.53
C ARG A 273 4.77 -12.04 -4.41
N ALA A 274 3.84 -12.55 -5.21
CA ALA A 274 4.15 -13.61 -6.18
C ALA A 274 5.08 -13.13 -7.29
N ASP A 275 4.94 -11.88 -7.70
CA ASP A 275 5.76 -11.22 -8.72
C ASP A 275 7.15 -10.79 -8.22
N ASP A 276 7.38 -10.81 -6.90
CA ASP A 276 8.72 -10.65 -6.31
C ASP A 276 9.53 -11.99 -6.32
N LEU A 277 8.91 -13.09 -6.75
CA LEU A 277 9.59 -14.37 -6.91
C LEU A 277 10.18 -14.50 -8.32
N VAL A 278 11.48 -14.67 -8.41
CA VAL A 278 12.17 -14.93 -9.66
C VAL A 278 12.86 -16.27 -9.64
N LYS A 279 12.90 -16.95 -10.78
CA LYS A 279 13.57 -18.22 -10.93
C LYS A 279 15.01 -17.98 -11.42
N ILE A 280 15.99 -18.34 -10.58
CA ILE A 280 17.41 -18.18 -10.88
C ILE A 280 18.07 -19.56 -10.81
N ARG A 281 18.63 -20.04 -11.91
CA ARG A 281 19.25 -21.37 -12.03
C ARG A 281 18.36 -22.51 -11.54
N GLY A 282 17.06 -22.39 -11.75
CA GLY A 282 16.07 -23.37 -11.32
C GLY A 282 15.52 -23.18 -9.91
N GLU A 283 16.18 -22.39 -9.08
CA GLU A 283 15.77 -22.08 -7.70
C GLU A 283 14.86 -20.85 -7.65
N LEU A 284 13.87 -20.88 -6.74
CA LEU A 284 12.96 -19.76 -6.55
C LEU A 284 13.53 -18.78 -5.51
N VAL A 285 13.70 -17.53 -5.90
CA VAL A 285 14.32 -16.47 -5.11
C VAL A 285 13.29 -15.38 -4.82
N ASP A 286 13.12 -15.03 -3.54
CA ASP A 286 12.26 -13.95 -3.09
C ASP A 286 13.05 -12.64 -3.02
N LEU A 287 12.85 -11.78 -4.03
CA LEU A 287 13.55 -10.50 -4.13
C LEU A 287 13.25 -9.57 -2.97
N ALA A 288 12.00 -9.54 -2.50
CA ALA A 288 11.61 -8.66 -1.40
C ALA A 288 12.29 -9.08 -0.08
N ALA A 289 12.38 -10.39 0.18
CA ALA A 289 13.06 -10.91 1.36
C ALA A 289 14.56 -10.59 1.34
N LEU A 290 15.22 -10.78 0.19
CA LEU A 290 16.65 -10.45 0.04
C LEU A 290 16.92 -8.94 0.13
N GLU A 291 16.06 -8.10 -0.48
CA GLU A 291 16.17 -6.64 -0.37
C GLU A 291 16.04 -6.17 1.07
N CYS A 292 15.06 -6.71 1.81
CA CYS A 292 14.85 -6.38 3.22
C CYS A 292 16.09 -6.77 4.07
N ALA A 293 16.64 -7.96 3.86
CA ALA A 293 17.84 -8.41 4.55
C ALA A 293 19.06 -7.54 4.22
N LEU A 294 19.22 -7.15 2.95
CA LEU A 294 20.30 -6.25 2.52
C LEU A 294 20.14 -4.86 3.12
N GLN A 295 18.93 -4.30 3.11
CA GLN A 295 18.65 -2.98 3.68
C GLN A 295 18.95 -2.93 5.19
N ALA A 296 18.73 -4.02 5.92
CA ALA A 296 19.06 -4.10 7.35
C ALA A 296 20.57 -3.94 7.63
N CYS A 297 21.42 -4.26 6.66
CA CYS A 297 22.88 -4.12 6.75
C CYS A 297 23.38 -2.77 6.22
N VAL A 298 22.57 -2.03 5.45
CA VAL A 298 22.94 -0.75 4.83
C VAL A 298 22.33 0.40 5.62
N ARG A 299 23.18 1.29 6.15
CA ARG A 299 22.77 2.44 6.97
C ARG A 299 22.92 3.79 6.27
N SER A 300 23.75 3.83 5.22
CA SER A 300 24.15 5.08 4.52
C SER A 300 23.23 5.45 3.36
N GLY A 301 22.04 4.86 3.26
CA GLY A 301 21.06 5.13 2.21
C GLY A 301 20.14 3.94 1.97
N LYS A 302 19.28 4.04 0.98
CA LYS A 302 18.41 2.94 0.56
C LYS A 302 19.12 2.06 -0.46
N VAL A 303 18.66 0.80 -0.51
CA VAL A 303 19.02 -0.15 -1.55
C VAL A 303 17.76 -0.71 -2.21
N ALA A 304 17.87 -1.04 -3.50
CA ALA A 304 16.82 -1.71 -4.25
C ALA A 304 17.41 -2.89 -5.02
N LEU A 305 16.69 -4.02 -4.98
CA LEU A 305 17.07 -5.23 -5.69
C LEU A 305 16.22 -5.39 -6.95
N HIS A 306 16.88 -5.48 -8.10
CA HIS A 306 16.25 -5.64 -9.39
C HIS A 306 16.63 -6.98 -10.00
N SER A 307 15.73 -7.57 -10.80
CA SER A 307 16.03 -8.72 -11.63
C SER A 307 15.97 -8.36 -13.10
N ARG A 308 16.89 -8.94 -13.89
CA ARG A 308 16.86 -8.88 -15.37
C ARG A 308 16.71 -10.31 -15.91
N PRO A 309 15.88 -10.50 -16.95
CA PRO A 309 15.85 -11.80 -17.65
C PRO A 309 17.23 -12.18 -18.15
N ASP A 310 17.59 -13.45 -18.00
CA ASP A 310 18.84 -14.03 -18.48
C ASP A 310 18.54 -15.39 -19.10
N GLU A 311 18.97 -15.60 -20.36
CA GLU A 311 18.63 -16.81 -21.12
C GLU A 311 19.21 -18.09 -20.48
N ARG A 312 20.37 -18.00 -19.83
CA ARG A 312 21.04 -19.14 -19.22
C ARG A 312 20.59 -19.44 -17.81
N ASN A 313 20.37 -18.39 -17.01
CA ASN A 313 20.11 -18.52 -15.58
C ASN A 313 18.64 -18.31 -15.21
N GLY A 314 17.78 -17.92 -16.17
CA GLY A 314 16.41 -17.46 -15.96
C GLY A 314 16.37 -15.99 -15.59
N ALA A 315 17.16 -15.56 -14.59
CA ALA A 315 17.35 -14.16 -14.23
C ALA A 315 18.72 -13.92 -13.60
N THR A 316 19.18 -12.65 -13.65
CA THR A 316 20.29 -12.12 -12.87
C THR A 316 19.80 -11.02 -11.93
N LEU A 317 20.48 -10.84 -10.81
CA LEU A 317 20.16 -9.82 -9.82
C LEU A 317 21.15 -8.65 -9.90
N HIS A 318 20.63 -7.45 -9.61
CA HIS A 318 21.37 -6.19 -9.62
C HIS A 318 20.90 -5.36 -8.41
N VAL A 319 21.84 -4.74 -7.68
CA VAL A 319 21.55 -3.85 -6.56
C VAL A 319 21.80 -2.41 -7.00
N VAL A 320 20.84 -1.54 -6.74
CA VAL A 320 20.98 -0.08 -6.85
C VAL A 320 21.03 0.49 -5.43
N ALA A 321 22.03 1.31 -5.12
CA ALA A 321 22.18 1.98 -3.84
C ALA A 321 22.24 3.51 -4.03
N GLU A 322 21.61 4.27 -3.11
CA GLU A 322 21.43 5.73 -3.24
C GLU A 322 22.71 6.54 -2.98
N SER A 323 23.76 5.92 -2.43
CA SER A 323 25.04 6.60 -2.14
C SER A 323 26.22 5.67 -2.34
N ALA A 324 27.40 6.25 -2.56
CA ALA A 324 28.64 5.48 -2.64
C ALA A 324 28.99 4.75 -1.33
N ALA A 325 28.54 5.25 -0.18
CA ALA A 325 28.70 4.56 1.10
C ALA A 325 27.76 3.35 1.18
N ALA A 326 26.50 3.51 0.74
CA ALA A 326 25.53 2.41 0.67
C ALA A 326 25.98 1.31 -0.30
N VAL A 327 26.63 1.63 -1.42
CA VAL A 327 27.25 0.64 -2.32
C VAL A 327 28.25 -0.22 -1.56
N ARG A 328 29.20 0.37 -0.85
CA ARG A 328 30.23 -0.36 -0.09
C ARG A 328 29.64 -1.24 1.01
N GLU A 329 28.65 -0.72 1.74
CA GLU A 329 27.94 -1.49 2.78
C GLU A 329 27.17 -2.68 2.17
N ALA A 330 26.52 -2.48 1.03
CA ALA A 330 25.81 -3.53 0.33
C ALA A 330 26.78 -4.61 -0.19
N GLU A 331 27.89 -4.23 -0.84
CA GLU A 331 28.92 -5.18 -1.32
C GLU A 331 29.48 -6.03 -0.16
N ALA A 332 29.74 -5.43 0.98
CA ALA A 332 30.25 -6.13 2.16
C ALA A 332 29.23 -7.13 2.75
N ALA A 333 27.94 -6.90 2.54
CA ALA A 333 26.86 -7.74 3.09
C ALA A 333 26.44 -8.90 2.17
N ILE A 334 26.75 -8.85 0.86
CA ILE A 334 26.26 -9.83 -0.14
C ILE A 334 26.54 -11.26 0.28
N ASP A 335 27.77 -11.57 0.69
CA ASP A 335 28.17 -12.96 0.98
C ASP A 335 27.44 -13.56 2.18
N GLY A 336 26.97 -12.73 3.10
CA GLY A 336 26.19 -13.16 4.27
C GLY A 336 24.69 -13.29 4.01
N ILE A 337 24.18 -12.71 2.94
CA ILE A 337 22.74 -12.60 2.67
C ILE A 337 22.32 -13.46 1.47
N PHE A 338 23.08 -13.38 0.39
CA PHE A 338 22.70 -14.01 -0.88
C PHE A 338 23.25 -15.43 -1.01
N PRO A 339 22.41 -16.42 -1.36
CA PRO A 339 22.92 -17.74 -1.70
C PRO A 339 23.81 -17.64 -2.96
N PRO A 340 24.81 -18.51 -3.13
CA PRO A 340 25.78 -18.42 -4.22
C PRO A 340 25.18 -18.34 -5.63
N TYR A 341 24.03 -18.98 -5.84
CA TYR A 341 23.33 -19.00 -7.13
C TYR A 341 22.54 -17.72 -7.43
N ALA A 342 22.26 -16.90 -6.41
CA ALA A 342 21.48 -15.66 -6.53
C ALA A 342 22.28 -14.42 -6.12
N ARG A 343 23.60 -14.48 -6.12
CA ARG A 343 24.43 -13.28 -5.87
C ARG A 343 24.18 -12.23 -6.97
N PRO A 344 24.03 -10.96 -6.59
CA PRO A 344 23.95 -9.89 -7.56
C PRO A 344 25.14 -9.86 -8.50
N SER A 345 24.88 -9.60 -9.77
CA SER A 345 25.94 -9.45 -10.79
C SER A 345 26.69 -8.12 -10.63
N GLU A 346 26.02 -7.13 -10.08
CA GLU A 346 26.59 -5.80 -9.84
C GLU A 346 25.88 -5.08 -8.68
N VAL A 347 26.60 -4.16 -8.04
CA VAL A 347 26.08 -3.17 -7.11
C VAL A 347 26.43 -1.78 -7.63
N VAL A 348 25.46 -0.97 -7.95
CA VAL A 348 25.69 0.33 -8.60
C VAL A 348 25.12 1.48 -7.76
N HIS A 349 25.77 2.64 -7.83
CA HIS A 349 25.23 3.89 -7.31
C HIS A 349 24.18 4.43 -8.30
N GLY A 350 22.97 4.73 -7.83
CA GLY A 350 21.90 5.23 -8.68
C GLY A 350 20.69 5.71 -7.90
N THR A 351 19.72 6.26 -8.64
CA THR A 351 18.44 6.69 -8.08
C THR A 351 17.49 5.49 -7.99
N ILE A 352 16.92 5.26 -6.82
CA ILE A 352 15.89 4.24 -6.62
C ILE A 352 14.54 4.84 -7.02
N GLU A 353 13.95 4.30 -8.09
CA GLU A 353 12.59 4.68 -8.46
C GLU A 353 11.59 4.11 -7.46
N THR A 354 10.73 4.99 -6.95
CA THR A 354 9.65 4.60 -6.05
C THR A 354 8.29 4.98 -6.63
N THR A 355 7.28 4.19 -6.32
CA THR A 355 5.88 4.56 -6.59
C THR A 355 5.49 5.79 -5.78
N ALA A 356 4.35 6.40 -6.10
CA ALA A 356 3.79 7.51 -5.33
C ALA A 356 3.53 7.17 -3.84
N LEU A 357 3.53 5.88 -3.47
CA LEU A 357 3.41 5.35 -2.11
C LEU A 357 4.77 4.97 -1.48
N GLY A 358 5.90 5.31 -2.14
CA GLY A 358 7.23 5.00 -1.64
C GLY A 358 7.66 3.53 -1.81
N LYS A 359 6.92 2.71 -2.58
CA LYS A 359 7.32 1.33 -2.89
C LYS A 359 8.35 1.33 -4.00
N THR A 360 9.42 0.55 -3.85
CA THR A 360 10.45 0.34 -4.89
C THR A 360 9.82 -0.23 -6.15
N VAL A 361 10.18 0.32 -7.30
CA VAL A 361 9.78 -0.20 -8.62
C VAL A 361 10.83 -1.22 -9.07
N ARG A 362 10.50 -2.53 -9.02
CA ARG A 362 11.47 -3.62 -9.24
C ARG A 362 11.60 -4.14 -10.68
N HIS A 363 10.64 -3.82 -11.55
CA HIS A 363 10.53 -4.46 -12.88
C HIS A 363 10.75 -3.51 -14.07
N ARG A 364 11.58 -2.47 -13.90
CA ARG A 364 12.07 -1.69 -15.03
C ARG A 364 13.48 -2.11 -15.39
N ALA A 365 13.74 -2.24 -16.70
CA ALA A 365 15.11 -2.31 -17.19
C ALA A 365 15.86 -1.07 -16.67
N LEU A 366 16.95 -1.29 -15.95
CA LEU A 366 17.89 -0.21 -15.64
C LEU A 366 18.40 0.36 -16.96
N PRO A 367 18.57 1.69 -17.09
CA PRO A 367 19.05 2.32 -18.31
C PRO A 367 20.40 1.78 -18.76
#